data_5219b0e99b873c7bf9d2be71a17f3e45
#
_entry.id   5219b0e99b873c7bf9d2be71a17f3e45
#
_cell.length_a   1.000
_cell.length_b   1.000
_cell.length_c   1.000
_cell.angle_alpha   90.00
_cell.angle_beta   90.00
_cell.angle_gamma   90.00
#
_symmetry.space_group_name_H-M   'P 1'
#
loop_
_entity.id
_entity.type
_entity.pdbx_description
1 polymer ?
#
loop_
_entity_poly.entity_id
_entity_poly.type
_entity_poly.pdbx_seq_one_letter_code
_entity_poly.pdbx_strand_id
1 'polypeptide(L)'
;SSPSPRGGSWPHSPEPRSANARGGGQRQRLRFALAMLPNPDVLILDEPTTGLDVEARRRFWQVMGEEADAGRTVIFATHYIEEADSFARRVVLVSGGQLVADGPINEVRASVSGSTVRATLTDPSVLAEGLRTFPGINDITVQGQQLIVHTSQPDDLARHLLTYTDAHGLLISTMTLEDAFVRLTGSNDSRDDADDWEAAA
;
A
#
# COMPACT_ATOMS: atom_id res chain seq x y z
N SER A 1 26.29 7.06 69.06
CA SER A 1 25.67 6.23 67.99
C SER A 1 24.27 6.77 67.71
N SER A 2 24.15 7.57 66.67
CA SER A 2 22.87 8.06 66.17
C SER A 2 22.52 7.35 64.88
N PRO A 3 21.28 6.87 64.65
CA PRO A 3 20.89 6.24 63.41
C PRO A 3 20.50 7.25 62.35
N SER A 4 20.99 7.03 61.11
CA SER A 4 20.61 7.77 59.91
C SER A 4 19.15 7.55 59.51
N PRO A 5 18.46 8.56 58.98
CA PRO A 5 17.12 8.41 58.47
C PRO A 5 17.13 7.72 57.08
N ARG A 6 16.29 6.70 56.93
CA ARG A 6 16.05 5.99 55.67
C ARG A 6 15.36 6.90 54.66
N GLY A 7 15.93 7.01 53.48
CA GLY A 7 15.35 7.74 52.35
C GLY A 7 14.05 7.09 51.89
N GLY A 8 12.93 7.80 52.01
CA GLY A 8 11.66 7.45 51.44
C GLY A 8 11.69 7.71 49.92
N SER A 9 11.47 6.67 49.12
CA SER A 9 11.24 6.82 47.68
C SER A 9 9.85 7.44 47.46
N TRP A 10 9.85 8.62 46.87
CA TRP A 10 8.62 9.25 46.40
C TRP A 10 8.01 8.46 45.25
N PRO A 11 6.69 8.24 45.22
CA PRO A 11 6.04 7.61 44.07
C PRO A 11 6.19 8.53 42.82
N HIS A 12 6.67 7.95 41.74
CA HIS A 12 6.75 8.61 40.45
C HIS A 12 5.37 9.14 40.06
N SER A 13 5.27 10.46 39.91
CA SER A 13 4.11 11.10 39.31
C SER A 13 3.91 10.53 37.90
N PRO A 14 2.70 10.15 37.51
CA PRO A 14 2.45 9.72 36.14
C PRO A 14 2.73 10.88 35.19
N GLU A 15 3.61 10.63 34.20
CA GLU A 15 3.87 11.61 33.14
C GLU A 15 2.55 12.03 32.49
N PRO A 16 2.38 13.32 32.14
CA PRO A 16 1.19 13.76 31.45
C PRO A 16 1.15 13.10 30.07
N ARG A 17 0.21 12.18 29.90
CA ARG A 17 -0.09 11.58 28.60
C ARG A 17 -0.32 12.71 27.61
N SER A 18 0.46 12.76 26.53
CA SER A 18 0.46 13.82 25.53
C SER A 18 -0.97 14.10 25.03
N ALA A 19 -1.50 15.25 25.40
CA ALA A 19 -2.83 15.72 25.01
C ALA A 19 -2.98 15.95 23.49
N ASN A 20 -1.86 15.91 22.74
CA ASN A 20 -1.82 16.18 21.30
C ASN A 20 -2.32 15.04 20.42
N ALA A 21 -2.29 13.77 20.86
CA ALA A 21 -2.75 12.65 20.06
C ALA A 21 -4.29 12.56 19.95
N ARG A 22 -5.02 13.13 20.91
CA ARG A 22 -6.50 13.10 20.93
C ARG A 22 -7.17 14.23 20.14
N GLY A 23 -6.44 15.28 19.77
CA GLY A 23 -6.99 16.45 19.09
C GLY A 23 -7.09 16.34 17.56
N GLY A 24 -6.25 15.53 16.93
CA GLY A 24 -6.17 15.43 15.46
C GLY A 24 -7.43 14.85 14.84
N GLY A 25 -7.85 13.69 15.29
CA GLY A 25 -9.04 13.02 14.76
C GLY A 25 -10.35 13.76 14.99
N GLN A 26 -10.48 14.48 16.13
CA GLN A 26 -11.69 15.29 16.40
C GLN A 26 -11.77 16.51 15.48
N ARG A 27 -10.63 17.18 15.22
CA ARG A 27 -10.55 18.30 14.28
C ARG A 27 -10.87 17.87 12.87
N GLN A 28 -10.39 16.70 12.45
CA GLN A 28 -10.67 16.16 11.12
C GLN A 28 -12.16 15.84 10.94
N ARG A 29 -12.78 15.20 11.93
CA ARG A 29 -14.23 14.93 11.92
C ARG A 29 -15.06 16.22 11.87
N LEU A 30 -14.66 17.27 12.60
CA LEU A 30 -15.34 18.56 12.56
C LEU A 30 -15.22 19.23 11.19
N ARG A 31 -14.01 19.24 10.58
CA ARG A 31 -13.79 19.78 9.24
C ARG A 31 -14.67 19.06 8.21
N PHE A 32 -14.72 17.73 8.30
CA PHE A 32 -15.57 16.93 7.43
C PHE A 32 -17.06 17.24 7.62
N ALA A 33 -17.54 17.31 8.87
CA ALA A 33 -18.93 17.68 9.16
C ALA A 33 -19.29 19.06 8.60
N LEU A 34 -18.39 20.04 8.72
CA LEU A 34 -18.57 21.36 8.13
C LEU A 34 -18.60 21.35 6.61
N ALA A 35 -17.78 20.52 5.95
CA ALA A 35 -17.78 20.37 4.51
C ALA A 35 -19.08 19.74 3.98
N MET A 36 -19.73 18.89 4.79
CA MET A 36 -21.00 18.23 4.44
C MET A 36 -22.23 19.10 4.67
N LEU A 37 -22.15 20.14 5.51
CA LEU A 37 -23.30 20.99 5.86
C LEU A 37 -24.05 21.57 4.65
N PRO A 38 -23.37 22.11 3.60
CA PRO A 38 -24.05 22.66 2.44
C PRO A 38 -24.62 21.60 1.48
N ASN A 39 -24.51 20.31 1.83
CA ASN A 39 -24.91 19.19 0.99
C ASN A 39 -24.35 19.24 -0.45
N PRO A 40 -23.01 19.30 -0.62
CA PRO A 40 -22.38 19.52 -1.91
C PRO A 40 -22.51 18.29 -2.84
N ASP A 41 -22.56 18.52 -4.15
CA ASP A 41 -22.52 17.45 -5.15
C ASP A 41 -21.13 16.85 -5.33
N VAL A 42 -20.08 17.62 -5.01
CA VAL A 42 -18.68 17.23 -5.14
C VAL A 42 -17.93 17.48 -3.84
N LEU A 43 -17.25 16.47 -3.33
CA LEU A 43 -16.33 16.55 -2.20
C LEU A 43 -14.90 16.42 -2.71
N ILE A 44 -14.03 17.36 -2.33
CA ILE A 44 -12.59 17.30 -2.60
C ILE A 44 -11.87 17.23 -1.25
N LEU A 45 -11.12 16.17 -1.03
CA LEU A 45 -10.51 15.84 0.24
C LEU A 45 -8.99 15.66 0.05
N ASP A 46 -8.21 16.33 0.86
CA ASP A 46 -6.76 16.21 0.89
C ASP A 46 -6.34 15.51 2.19
N GLU A 47 -5.65 14.36 2.06
CA GLU A 47 -5.21 13.52 3.18
C GLU A 47 -6.29 13.30 4.26
N PRO A 48 -7.51 12.84 3.90
CA PRO A 48 -8.67 12.91 4.78
C PRO A 48 -8.57 12.04 6.02
N THR A 49 -7.73 11.02 6.03
CA THR A 49 -7.60 10.06 7.12
C THR A 49 -6.35 10.26 7.97
N THR A 50 -5.53 11.28 7.66
CA THR A 50 -4.32 11.59 8.42
C THR A 50 -4.65 11.87 9.89
N GLY A 51 -3.98 11.14 10.81
CA GLY A 51 -4.18 11.26 12.25
C GLY A 51 -5.44 10.57 12.79
N LEU A 52 -6.17 9.82 11.97
CA LEU A 52 -7.23 8.94 12.43
C LEU A 52 -6.66 7.59 12.91
N ASP A 53 -7.26 7.04 13.96
CA ASP A 53 -7.04 5.64 14.32
C ASP A 53 -7.69 4.69 13.30
N VAL A 54 -7.34 3.41 13.35
CA VAL A 54 -7.79 2.40 12.40
C VAL A 54 -9.32 2.32 12.32
N GLU A 55 -10.02 2.39 13.46
CA GLU A 55 -11.48 2.29 13.50
C GLU A 55 -12.14 3.54 12.91
N ALA A 56 -11.61 4.72 13.24
CA ALA A 56 -12.11 5.99 12.71
C ALA A 56 -11.89 6.09 11.19
N ARG A 57 -10.74 5.62 10.67
CA ARG A 57 -10.42 5.54 9.26
C ARG A 57 -11.42 4.65 8.53
N ARG A 58 -11.67 3.45 9.06
CA ARG A 58 -12.64 2.51 8.46
C ARG A 58 -14.03 3.10 8.39
N ARG A 59 -14.51 3.75 9.44
CA ARG A 59 -15.81 4.42 9.45
C ARG A 59 -15.89 5.58 8.47
N PHE A 60 -14.81 6.36 8.35
CA PHE A 60 -14.73 7.45 7.39
C PHE A 60 -14.93 6.95 5.96
N TRP A 61 -14.20 5.92 5.56
CA TRP A 61 -14.30 5.36 4.22
C TRP A 61 -15.65 4.68 3.97
N GLN A 62 -16.25 4.07 4.97
CA GLN A 62 -17.62 3.55 4.86
C GLN A 62 -18.62 4.67 4.52
N VAL A 63 -18.58 5.78 5.24
CA VAL A 63 -19.44 6.95 4.96
C VAL A 63 -19.16 7.53 3.58
N MET A 64 -17.90 7.62 3.15
CA MET A 64 -17.55 8.09 1.81
C MET A 64 -18.08 7.18 0.70
N GLY A 65 -18.07 5.88 0.93
CA GLY A 65 -18.68 4.90 0.02
C GLY A 65 -20.20 5.10 -0.10
N GLU A 66 -20.88 5.25 1.03
CA GLU A 66 -22.34 5.52 1.08
C GLU A 66 -22.70 6.81 0.33
N GLU A 67 -21.92 7.88 0.50
CA GLU A 67 -22.12 9.14 -0.21
C GLU A 67 -21.88 9.00 -1.72
N ALA A 68 -20.86 8.26 -2.13
CA ALA A 68 -20.59 7.98 -3.53
C ALA A 68 -21.69 7.11 -4.17
N ASP A 69 -22.22 6.14 -3.44
CA ASP A 69 -23.34 5.30 -3.88
C ASP A 69 -24.66 6.08 -3.99
N ALA A 70 -24.83 7.11 -3.17
CA ALA A 70 -25.93 8.06 -3.26
C ALA A 70 -25.81 9.04 -4.45
N GLY A 71 -24.74 8.97 -5.24
CA GLY A 71 -24.53 9.76 -6.45
C GLY A 71 -23.61 10.97 -6.27
N ARG A 72 -23.01 11.17 -5.09
CA ARG A 72 -22.07 12.24 -4.83
C ARG A 72 -20.70 11.92 -5.47
N THR A 73 -20.05 12.92 -6.05
CA THR A 73 -18.67 12.77 -6.52
C THR A 73 -17.69 13.01 -5.37
N VAL A 74 -16.90 11.99 -5.02
CA VAL A 74 -15.86 12.07 -4.01
C VAL A 74 -14.50 11.98 -4.67
N ILE A 75 -13.69 13.03 -4.54
CA ILE A 75 -12.31 13.09 -5.01
C ILE A 75 -11.42 13.20 -3.77
N PHE A 76 -10.40 12.35 -3.65
CA PHE A 76 -9.46 12.46 -2.55
C PHE A 76 -8.03 12.29 -3.05
N ALA A 77 -7.10 13.02 -2.42
CA ALA A 77 -5.68 12.84 -2.57
C ALA A 77 -5.13 12.16 -1.33
N THR A 78 -4.27 11.18 -1.50
CA THR A 78 -3.59 10.47 -0.42
C THR A 78 -2.25 9.92 -0.88
N HIS A 79 -1.30 9.83 0.04
CA HIS A 79 -0.05 9.09 -0.17
C HIS A 79 -0.15 7.63 0.30
N TYR A 80 -1.27 7.24 0.91
CA TYR A 80 -1.55 5.84 1.29
C TYR A 80 -2.20 5.11 0.11
N ILE A 81 -1.38 4.45 -0.70
CA ILE A 81 -1.85 3.73 -1.90
C ILE A 81 -2.91 2.68 -1.55
N GLU A 82 -2.79 2.03 -0.39
CA GLU A 82 -3.77 1.06 0.11
C GLU A 82 -5.19 1.64 0.27
N GLU A 83 -5.31 2.94 0.60
CA GLU A 83 -6.61 3.59 0.67
C GLU A 83 -7.24 3.76 -0.71
N ALA A 84 -6.45 4.20 -1.69
CA ALA A 84 -6.90 4.27 -3.07
C ALA A 84 -7.27 2.86 -3.59
N ASP A 85 -6.44 1.86 -3.27
CA ASP A 85 -6.66 0.47 -3.66
C ASP A 85 -7.96 -0.13 -3.12
N SER A 86 -8.36 0.27 -1.90
CA SER A 86 -9.53 -0.25 -1.21
C SER A 86 -10.82 0.51 -1.53
N PHE A 87 -10.75 1.80 -1.81
CA PHE A 87 -11.94 2.67 -1.82
C PHE A 87 -12.17 3.44 -3.12
N ALA A 88 -11.12 3.66 -3.95
CA ALA A 88 -11.28 4.36 -5.21
C ALA A 88 -11.86 3.44 -6.30
N ARG A 89 -12.73 4.00 -7.15
CA ARG A 89 -13.20 3.35 -8.39
C ARG A 89 -12.31 3.69 -9.58
N ARG A 90 -11.75 4.89 -9.56
CA ARG A 90 -10.82 5.43 -10.56
C ARG A 90 -9.64 6.05 -9.81
N VAL A 91 -8.45 5.89 -10.35
CA VAL A 91 -7.22 6.44 -9.77
C VAL A 91 -6.46 7.26 -10.82
N VAL A 92 -5.79 8.28 -10.31
CA VAL A 92 -4.81 9.08 -11.04
C VAL A 92 -3.50 8.97 -10.25
N LEU A 93 -2.51 8.28 -10.80
CA LEU A 93 -1.20 8.12 -10.17
C LEU A 93 -0.24 9.18 -10.71
N VAL A 94 0.39 9.91 -9.80
CA VAL A 94 1.36 10.97 -10.11
C VAL A 94 2.67 10.67 -9.40
N SER A 95 3.78 10.75 -10.12
CA SER A 95 5.14 10.61 -9.58
C SER A 95 6.08 11.57 -10.28
N GLY A 96 7.00 12.21 -9.54
CA GLY A 96 7.93 13.19 -10.11
C GLY A 96 7.24 14.35 -10.84
N GLY A 97 5.99 14.71 -10.46
CA GLY A 97 5.20 15.73 -11.14
C GLY A 97 4.59 15.30 -12.49
N GLN A 98 4.73 14.02 -12.86
CA GLN A 98 4.20 13.45 -14.09
C GLN A 98 3.02 12.52 -13.83
N LEU A 99 2.10 12.46 -14.76
CA LEU A 99 1.00 11.50 -14.76
C LEU A 99 1.55 10.12 -15.15
N VAL A 100 1.47 9.18 -14.22
CA VAL A 100 1.96 7.80 -14.39
C VAL A 100 0.86 6.89 -14.91
N ALA A 101 -0.34 7.00 -14.34
CA ALA A 101 -1.52 6.26 -14.79
C ALA A 101 -2.80 7.04 -14.47
N ASP A 102 -3.83 6.83 -15.29
CA ASP A 102 -5.18 7.35 -15.10
C ASP A 102 -6.21 6.35 -15.64
N GLY A 103 -7.13 5.90 -14.81
CA GLY A 103 -8.18 4.96 -15.22
C GLY A 103 -8.93 4.31 -14.09
N PRO A 104 -9.92 3.45 -14.41
CA PRO A 104 -10.54 2.55 -13.47
C PRO A 104 -9.49 1.71 -12.74
N ILE A 105 -9.64 1.54 -11.42
CA ILE A 105 -8.62 0.88 -10.60
C ILE A 105 -8.26 -0.53 -11.09
N ASN A 106 -9.25 -1.28 -11.58
CA ASN A 106 -9.03 -2.63 -12.11
C ASN A 106 -8.21 -2.61 -13.40
N GLU A 107 -8.37 -1.60 -14.24
CA GLU A 107 -7.60 -1.44 -15.47
C GLU A 107 -6.16 -1.03 -15.15
N VAL A 108 -5.95 -0.14 -14.18
CA VAL A 108 -4.61 0.26 -13.74
C VAL A 108 -3.87 -0.92 -13.12
N ARG A 109 -4.52 -1.73 -12.28
CA ARG A 109 -3.93 -2.99 -11.79
C ARG A 109 -3.60 -3.97 -12.93
N ALA A 110 -4.51 -4.12 -13.90
CA ALA A 110 -4.33 -5.02 -15.04
C ALA A 110 -3.27 -4.54 -16.03
N SER A 111 -3.03 -3.23 -16.14
CA SER A 111 -2.02 -2.68 -17.07
C SER A 111 -0.59 -3.12 -16.71
N VAL A 112 -0.36 -3.53 -15.48
CA VAL A 112 0.92 -4.02 -14.95
C VAL A 112 0.94 -5.57 -14.91
N SER A 113 0.26 -6.20 -15.82
CA SER A 113 0.09 -7.64 -16.05
C SER A 113 0.69 -8.60 -15.02
N GLY A 114 -0.14 -9.30 -14.27
CA GLY A 114 0.28 -10.48 -13.53
C GLY A 114 -0.35 -10.65 -12.17
N SER A 115 -0.13 -11.85 -11.65
CA SER A 115 -0.40 -12.23 -10.27
C SER A 115 0.91 -12.49 -9.57
N THR A 116 0.91 -12.34 -8.26
CA THR A 116 2.02 -12.75 -7.41
C THR A 116 1.72 -14.12 -6.84
N VAL A 117 2.58 -15.08 -7.13
CA VAL A 117 2.56 -16.42 -6.51
C VAL A 117 3.66 -16.46 -5.45
N ARG A 118 3.28 -16.66 -4.20
CA ARG A 118 4.21 -16.87 -3.08
C ARG A 118 4.14 -18.33 -2.65
N ALA A 119 5.30 -18.93 -2.41
CA ALA A 119 5.40 -20.28 -1.89
C ALA A 119 6.59 -20.40 -0.93
N THR A 120 6.51 -21.30 0.03
CA THR A 120 7.63 -21.65 0.91
C THR A 120 8.25 -22.96 0.39
N LEU A 121 9.58 -22.99 0.28
CA LEU A 121 10.37 -24.13 -0.19
C LEU A 121 11.60 -24.32 0.69
N THR A 122 12.15 -25.53 0.65
CA THR A 122 13.41 -25.84 1.35
C THR A 122 14.59 -25.12 0.71
N ASP A 123 14.67 -25.10 -0.62
CA ASP A 123 15.71 -24.40 -1.39
C ASP A 123 15.10 -23.64 -2.58
N PRO A 124 14.59 -22.42 -2.35
CA PRO A 124 13.96 -21.64 -3.38
C PRO A 124 14.95 -21.09 -4.43
N SER A 125 16.23 -21.00 -4.10
CA SER A 125 17.25 -20.41 -4.99
C SER A 125 17.51 -21.27 -6.22
N VAL A 126 17.60 -22.58 -6.03
CA VAL A 126 17.80 -23.54 -7.15
C VAL A 126 16.57 -23.54 -8.07
N LEU A 127 15.38 -23.50 -7.46
CA LEU A 127 14.15 -23.50 -8.24
C LEU A 127 13.97 -22.18 -9.01
N ALA A 128 14.32 -21.05 -8.41
CA ALA A 128 14.23 -19.73 -9.04
C ALA A 128 14.99 -19.68 -10.36
N GLU A 129 16.18 -20.29 -10.43
CA GLU A 129 16.96 -20.35 -11.66
C GLU A 129 16.24 -21.15 -12.75
N GLY A 130 15.68 -22.31 -12.38
CA GLY A 130 14.90 -23.15 -13.31
C GLY A 130 13.62 -22.49 -13.81
N LEU A 131 12.99 -21.68 -12.98
CA LEU A 131 11.74 -20.99 -13.33
C LEU A 131 11.93 -19.80 -14.27
N ARG A 132 13.14 -19.28 -14.48
CA ARG A 132 13.39 -18.17 -15.42
C ARG A 132 12.93 -18.47 -16.85
N THR A 133 12.90 -19.74 -17.25
CA THR A 133 12.43 -20.20 -18.56
C THR A 133 10.96 -20.60 -18.58
N PHE A 134 10.27 -20.54 -17.43
CA PHE A 134 8.86 -20.89 -17.36
C PHE A 134 7.99 -19.82 -18.02
N PRO A 135 6.99 -20.23 -18.84
CA PRO A 135 6.15 -19.28 -19.56
C PRO A 135 5.41 -18.31 -18.63
N GLY A 136 5.36 -17.05 -19.00
CA GLY A 136 4.59 -16.02 -18.29
C GLY A 136 5.25 -15.51 -17.01
N ILE A 137 6.48 -15.87 -16.69
CA ILE A 137 7.24 -15.29 -15.59
C ILE A 137 7.73 -13.90 -15.97
N ASN A 138 7.43 -12.92 -15.11
CA ASN A 138 7.87 -11.54 -15.28
C ASN A 138 9.04 -11.20 -14.35
N ASP A 139 8.98 -11.69 -13.10
CA ASP A 139 10.04 -11.46 -12.10
C ASP A 139 10.03 -12.56 -11.04
N ILE A 140 11.20 -12.82 -10.45
CA ILE A 140 11.39 -13.80 -9.37
C ILE A 140 12.25 -13.19 -8.29
N THR A 141 11.73 -13.22 -7.07
CA THR A 141 12.44 -12.79 -5.86
C THR A 141 12.49 -13.94 -4.84
N VAL A 142 13.64 -14.12 -4.22
CA VAL A 142 13.84 -15.09 -3.14
C VAL A 142 14.11 -14.36 -1.83
N GLN A 143 13.34 -14.67 -0.79
CA GLN A 143 13.49 -14.11 0.55
C GLN A 143 13.53 -15.23 1.60
N GLY A 144 14.73 -15.65 1.98
CA GLY A 144 14.90 -16.82 2.85
C GLY A 144 14.35 -18.07 2.21
N GLN A 145 13.36 -18.71 2.82
CA GLN A 145 12.65 -19.88 2.29
C GLN A 145 11.44 -19.52 1.41
N GLN A 146 11.15 -18.23 1.22
CA GLN A 146 10.03 -17.80 0.40
C GLN A 146 10.48 -17.52 -1.03
N LEU A 147 9.75 -18.09 -1.97
CA LEU A 147 9.79 -17.76 -3.38
C LEU A 147 8.61 -16.85 -3.70
N ILE A 148 8.88 -15.73 -4.32
CA ILE A 148 7.89 -14.74 -4.76
C ILE A 148 8.05 -14.61 -6.27
N VAL A 149 7.02 -14.97 -7.02
CA VAL A 149 7.04 -14.96 -8.48
C VAL A 149 5.92 -14.09 -9.00
N HIS A 150 6.28 -13.12 -9.83
CA HIS A 150 5.32 -12.34 -10.59
C HIS A 150 5.09 -13.01 -11.94
N THR A 151 3.84 -13.38 -12.24
CA THR A 151 3.52 -14.16 -13.43
C THR A 151 2.17 -13.77 -14.02
N SER A 152 2.07 -13.85 -15.36
CA SER A 152 0.80 -13.74 -16.08
C SER A 152 0.03 -15.08 -16.12
N GLN A 153 0.64 -16.19 -15.67
CA GLN A 153 0.05 -17.53 -15.66
C GLN A 153 0.11 -18.15 -14.24
N PRO A 154 -0.62 -17.59 -13.26
CA PRO A 154 -0.51 -18.01 -11.87
C PRO A 154 -0.97 -19.45 -11.62
N ASP A 155 -2.02 -19.91 -12.31
CA ASP A 155 -2.57 -21.25 -12.13
C ASP A 155 -1.63 -22.35 -12.66
N ASP A 156 -0.98 -22.11 -13.79
CA ASP A 156 -0.02 -23.06 -14.34
C ASP A 156 1.25 -23.13 -13.50
N LEU A 157 1.74 -21.98 -13.03
CA LEU A 157 2.85 -21.93 -12.08
C LEU A 157 2.51 -22.64 -10.77
N ALA A 158 1.33 -22.37 -10.21
CA ALA A 158 0.90 -23.00 -8.97
C ALA A 158 0.83 -24.54 -9.10
N ARG A 159 0.25 -25.02 -10.20
CA ARG A 159 0.18 -26.45 -10.50
C ARG A 159 1.58 -27.06 -10.63
N HIS A 160 2.50 -26.36 -11.32
CA HIS A 160 3.88 -26.80 -11.44
C HIS A 160 4.58 -26.89 -10.08
N LEU A 161 4.49 -25.85 -9.25
CA LEU A 161 5.10 -25.83 -7.93
C LEU A 161 4.59 -26.96 -7.02
N LEU A 162 3.27 -27.14 -6.95
CA LEU A 162 2.66 -28.16 -6.10
C LEU A 162 2.89 -29.59 -6.59
N THR A 163 3.14 -29.80 -7.90
CA THR A 163 3.30 -31.14 -8.46
C THR A 163 4.75 -31.60 -8.49
N TYR A 164 5.70 -30.70 -8.73
CA TYR A 164 7.08 -31.05 -9.04
C TYR A 164 8.09 -30.58 -8.00
N THR A 165 7.63 -29.91 -6.94
CA THR A 165 8.52 -29.38 -5.90
C THR A 165 7.96 -29.66 -4.51
N ASP A 166 8.71 -29.30 -3.46
CA ASP A 166 8.28 -29.33 -2.04
C ASP A 166 7.52 -28.05 -1.62
N ALA A 167 7.06 -27.25 -2.57
CA ALA A 167 6.37 -26.01 -2.31
C ALA A 167 5.11 -26.22 -1.45
N HIS A 168 4.99 -25.41 -0.42
CA HIS A 168 3.84 -25.40 0.47
C HIS A 168 3.51 -23.96 0.89
N GLY A 169 2.35 -23.77 1.55
CA GLY A 169 1.90 -22.41 1.94
C GLY A 169 1.68 -21.49 0.73
N LEU A 170 1.24 -22.06 -0.39
CA LEU A 170 1.07 -21.34 -1.63
C LEU A 170 -0.03 -20.29 -1.52
N LEU A 171 0.29 -19.07 -1.90
CA LEU A 171 -0.62 -17.94 -1.94
C LEU A 171 -0.57 -17.30 -3.33
N ILE A 172 -1.72 -17.19 -3.98
CA ILE A 172 -1.88 -16.43 -5.22
C ILE A 172 -2.62 -15.14 -4.89
N SER A 173 -2.01 -14.00 -5.20
CA SER A 173 -2.64 -12.69 -5.06
C SER A 173 -2.59 -11.94 -6.40
N THR A 174 -3.66 -11.21 -6.70
CA THR A 174 -3.63 -10.22 -7.76
C THR A 174 -2.71 -9.08 -7.35
N MET A 175 -2.10 -8.42 -8.32
CA MET A 175 -1.28 -7.24 -8.04
C MET A 175 -2.10 -6.15 -7.35
N THR A 176 -1.50 -5.53 -6.36
CA THR A 176 -2.04 -4.35 -5.69
C THR A 176 -1.76 -3.10 -6.51
N LEU A 177 -2.44 -2.01 -6.18
CA LEU A 177 -2.13 -0.71 -6.78
C LEU A 177 -0.71 -0.24 -6.42
N GLU A 178 -0.18 -0.63 -5.26
CA GLU A 178 1.18 -0.35 -4.84
C GLU A 178 2.21 -1.06 -5.74
N ASP A 179 1.99 -2.36 -6.02
CA ASP A 179 2.83 -3.11 -6.96
C ASP A 179 2.81 -2.46 -8.36
N ALA A 180 1.65 -1.99 -8.80
CA ALA A 180 1.50 -1.28 -10.07
C ALA A 180 2.28 0.04 -10.04
N PHE A 181 2.16 0.83 -8.99
CA PHE A 181 2.85 2.10 -8.84
C PHE A 181 4.37 1.92 -8.87
N VAL A 182 4.92 0.99 -8.08
CA VAL A 182 6.37 0.70 -8.04
C VAL A 182 6.90 0.31 -9.41
N ARG A 183 6.18 -0.52 -10.17
CA ARG A 183 6.61 -0.93 -11.51
C ARG A 183 6.56 0.21 -12.52
N LEU A 184 5.49 1.01 -12.49
CA LEU A 184 5.33 2.13 -13.41
C LEU A 184 6.34 3.26 -13.15
N THR A 185 6.75 3.45 -11.88
CA THR A 185 7.74 4.45 -11.50
C THR A 185 9.18 3.93 -11.63
N GLY A 186 9.46 2.69 -11.25
CA GLY A 186 10.79 2.08 -11.33
C GLY A 186 11.27 1.86 -12.77
N SER A 187 10.36 1.77 -13.75
CA SER A 187 10.71 1.75 -15.17
C SER A 187 11.08 3.13 -15.74
N ASN A 188 10.74 4.22 -15.04
CA ASN A 188 11.09 5.59 -15.44
C ASN A 188 12.48 6.02 -14.93
N ASP A 189 12.89 5.59 -13.74
CA ASP A 189 14.23 5.89 -13.19
C ASP A 189 15.37 5.35 -14.06
N SER A 190 15.13 4.28 -14.81
CA SER A 190 16.13 3.69 -15.71
C SER A 190 16.30 4.45 -17.03
N ARG A 191 15.47 5.45 -17.33
CA ARG A 191 15.55 6.25 -18.56
C ARG A 191 16.21 7.61 -18.38
N ASP A 192 16.15 8.19 -17.17
CA ASP A 192 16.78 9.49 -16.91
C ASP A 192 18.30 9.41 -16.70
N ASP A 193 18.83 8.25 -16.26
CA ASP A 193 20.28 8.06 -16.09
C ASP A 193 21.05 7.82 -17.41
N ALA A 194 20.38 7.64 -18.54
CA ALA A 194 21.01 7.38 -19.83
C ALA A 194 21.29 8.65 -20.67
N ASP A 195 20.59 9.75 -20.39
CA ASP A 195 20.69 10.96 -21.24
C ASP A 195 21.65 12.06 -20.69
N ASP A 196 22.06 11.99 -19.40
CA ASP A 196 22.85 13.06 -18.78
C ASP A 196 24.39 12.96 -18.98
N TRP A 197 24.91 11.87 -19.56
CA TRP A 197 26.37 11.78 -19.74
C TRP A 197 26.88 12.08 -21.17
N GLU A 198 26.00 12.20 -22.16
CA GLU A 198 26.38 12.49 -23.56
C GLU A 198 26.52 13.98 -23.89
N ALA A 199 26.12 14.87 -22.95
CA ALA A 199 26.21 16.33 -23.15
C ALA A 199 27.49 16.98 -22.60
N ALA A 200 28.47 16.20 -22.08
CA ALA A 200 29.70 16.70 -21.48
C ALA A 200 30.99 16.15 -22.14
N ALA A 201 30.97 15.76 -23.42
CA ALA A 201 32.15 15.37 -24.19
C ALA A 201 32.42 16.30 -25.37
#